data_8a7f792299d149dc46bc56599acc16a1
#
_entry.id   8a7f792299d149dc46bc56599acc16a1
#
_cell.length_a   1.000
_cell.length_b   1.000
_cell.length_c   1.000
_cell.angle_alpha   90.00
_cell.angle_beta   90.00
_cell.angle_gamma   90.00
#
_symmetry.space_group_name_H-M   'P 1'
#
loop_
_entity.id
_entity.type
_entity.pdbx_description
1 polymer ?
#
loop_
_entity_poly.entity_id
_entity_poly.type
_entity_poly.pdbx_seq_one_letter_code
_entity_poly.pdbx_strand_id
1 'polypeptide(L)'
;MEESRQELIQQLIKIIDGDAYRKGTKKGMCHPEVTNHMMKAAGGRAAFIRQAQIIEKDPVLGRSIKFIPGNLGMDIVQVHCAVEIMPELCSRIGIEDPRARQLRYIQTMEQWKEKAGRTWLTAYYEDELDRLNRGKCSEQLRKQMDDEQGALYLCLDEMIHLEEPLEKPIFSARVFQGATEHDRRITPSKRFRKQYQKRVCGIIKDYSPEYIEDMSEDEMLATHGILSYSQTLEWKGRVICTLDDGHVIDTGSQVYGTVLNAKTLEHIESVKLP
;
A
#
# COMPACT_ATOMS: atom_id res chain seq x y z
N MET A 1 21.68 -18.99 20.81
CA MET A 1 22.89 -18.20 20.47
C MET A 1 22.81 -17.53 19.11
N GLU A 2 22.16 -18.14 18.13
CA GLU A 2 21.97 -17.54 16.80
C GLU A 2 20.95 -16.41 16.81
N GLU A 3 19.80 -16.59 17.49
CA GLU A 3 18.74 -15.56 17.61
C GLU A 3 19.25 -14.25 18.22
N SER A 4 20.01 -14.31 19.31
CA SER A 4 20.50 -13.11 19.98
C SER A 4 21.57 -12.36 19.15
N ARG A 5 22.29 -13.06 18.27
CA ARG A 5 23.20 -12.44 17.30
C ARG A 5 22.43 -11.68 16.21
N GLN A 6 21.32 -12.24 15.77
CA GLN A 6 20.44 -11.59 14.81
C GLN A 6 19.86 -10.29 15.38
N GLU A 7 19.51 -10.26 16.66
CA GLU A 7 18.99 -9.06 17.31
C GLU A 7 20.01 -7.91 17.37
N LEU A 8 21.30 -8.20 17.68
CA LEU A 8 22.33 -7.16 17.63
C LEU A 8 22.54 -6.62 16.21
N ILE A 9 22.57 -7.50 15.21
CA ILE A 9 22.64 -7.08 13.80
C ILE A 9 21.43 -6.22 13.43
N GLN A 10 20.22 -6.57 13.86
CA GLN A 10 19.04 -5.75 13.64
C GLN A 10 19.15 -4.35 14.26
N GLN A 11 19.74 -4.24 15.45
CA GLN A 11 19.97 -2.92 16.08
C GLN A 11 20.97 -2.08 15.26
N LEU A 12 22.04 -2.69 14.74
CA LEU A 12 22.99 -1.99 13.88
C LEU A 12 22.34 -1.51 12.58
N ILE A 13 21.49 -2.35 11.97
CA ILE A 13 20.70 -1.98 10.79
C ILE A 13 19.82 -0.76 11.10
N LYS A 14 19.07 -0.78 12.22
CA LYS A 14 18.21 0.36 12.61
C LYS A 14 18.98 1.66 12.83
N ILE A 15 20.22 1.59 13.30
CA ILE A 15 21.08 2.75 13.51
C ILE A 15 21.55 3.36 12.17
N ILE A 16 21.87 2.51 11.20
CA ILE A 16 22.31 2.97 9.89
C ILE A 16 21.11 3.41 9.04
N ASP A 17 19.99 2.66 9.12
CA ASP A 17 18.78 2.95 8.35
C ASP A 17 18.18 4.30 8.75
N GLY A 18 17.94 5.13 7.75
CA GLY A 18 17.33 6.44 7.87
C GLY A 18 17.23 7.09 6.50
N ASP A 19 16.58 8.25 6.45
CA ASP A 19 16.32 8.95 5.18
C ASP A 19 17.58 9.18 4.37
N ALA A 20 18.67 9.58 5.02
CA ALA A 20 19.96 9.82 4.36
C ALA A 20 20.59 8.53 3.80
N TYR A 21 20.44 7.39 4.47
CA TYR A 21 20.90 6.10 3.96
C TYR A 21 20.08 5.65 2.76
N ARG A 22 18.77 5.65 2.87
CA ARG A 22 17.86 5.26 1.80
C ARG A 22 18.02 6.12 0.56
N LYS A 23 18.29 7.40 0.76
CA LYS A 23 18.61 8.39 -0.30
C LYS A 23 20.00 8.18 -0.93
N GLY A 24 20.86 7.40 -0.29
CA GLY A 24 22.22 7.17 -0.72
C GLY A 24 23.20 8.32 -0.43
N THR A 25 22.82 9.27 0.42
CA THR A 25 23.67 10.41 0.82
C THR A 25 24.49 10.16 2.08
N LYS A 26 24.08 9.18 2.92
CA LYS A 26 24.83 8.79 4.12
C LYS A 26 26.06 7.98 3.72
N LYS A 27 27.22 8.42 4.13
CA LYS A 27 28.53 7.80 3.84
C LYS A 27 29.41 7.79 5.08
N GLY A 28 30.46 6.97 5.06
CA GLY A 28 31.49 6.91 6.10
C GLY A 28 31.06 6.10 7.33
N MET A 29 31.45 6.53 8.50
CA MET A 29 31.25 5.81 9.77
C MET A 29 30.12 6.38 10.60
N CYS A 30 29.29 5.52 11.15
CA CYS A 30 28.36 5.83 12.23
C CYS A 30 29.02 5.53 13.59
N HIS A 31 28.78 6.36 14.59
CA HIS A 31 29.35 6.25 15.93
C HIS A 31 28.27 6.26 17.02
N PRO A 32 27.29 5.32 16.99
CA PRO A 32 26.23 5.29 18.00
C PRO A 32 26.81 4.89 19.36
N GLU A 33 26.26 5.52 20.42
CA GLU A 33 26.49 5.08 21.78
C GLU A 33 25.73 3.77 22.06
N VAL A 34 26.31 2.91 22.88
CA VAL A 34 25.65 1.68 23.31
C VAL A 34 24.58 2.01 24.34
N THR A 35 23.34 1.73 24.00
CA THR A 35 22.19 1.97 24.86
C THR A 35 21.80 0.73 25.67
N ASN A 36 21.10 0.96 26.80
CA ASN A 36 20.47 -0.13 27.54
C ASN A 36 19.52 -0.97 26.70
N HIS A 37 18.87 -0.35 25.69
CA HIS A 37 18.01 -1.06 24.76
C HIS A 37 18.80 -2.05 23.91
N MET A 38 19.95 -1.66 23.37
CA MET A 38 20.83 -2.54 22.60
C MET A 38 21.32 -3.72 23.44
N MET A 39 21.71 -3.47 24.69
CA MET A 39 22.14 -4.52 25.60
C MET A 39 21.02 -5.50 25.94
N LYS A 40 19.78 -4.99 26.19
CA LYS A 40 18.61 -5.84 26.45
C LYS A 40 18.25 -6.69 25.23
N ALA A 41 18.23 -6.11 24.04
CA ALA A 41 17.96 -6.82 22.79
C ALA A 41 18.97 -7.96 22.56
N ALA A 42 20.23 -7.74 22.90
CA ALA A 42 21.27 -8.77 22.80
C ALA A 42 21.21 -9.85 23.92
N GLY A 43 20.23 -9.80 24.81
CA GLY A 43 20.11 -10.76 25.93
C GLY A 43 20.91 -10.38 27.17
N GLY A 44 21.17 -9.09 27.35
CA GLY A 44 21.90 -8.53 28.52
C GLY A 44 23.38 -8.21 28.22
N ARG A 45 24.00 -7.50 29.16
CA ARG A 45 25.38 -6.97 29.02
C ARG A 45 26.42 -8.04 28.63
N ALA A 46 26.42 -9.16 29.30
CA ALA A 46 27.39 -10.24 29.04
C ALA A 46 27.18 -10.90 27.69
N ALA A 47 25.94 -11.04 27.26
CA ALA A 47 25.58 -11.54 25.92
C ALA A 47 25.99 -10.53 24.84
N PHE A 48 25.73 -9.24 25.04
CA PHE A 48 26.14 -8.17 24.15
C PHE A 48 27.65 -8.17 23.91
N ILE A 49 28.46 -8.22 24.96
CA ILE A 49 29.95 -8.27 24.86
C ILE A 49 30.41 -9.50 24.06
N ARG A 50 29.84 -10.68 24.33
CA ARG A 50 30.18 -11.90 23.57
C ARG A 50 29.83 -11.78 22.09
N GLN A 51 28.68 -11.22 21.78
CA GLN A 51 28.27 -11.02 20.39
C GLN A 51 29.13 -9.99 19.66
N ALA A 52 29.47 -8.90 20.34
CA ALA A 52 30.42 -7.91 19.83
C ALA A 52 31.77 -8.55 19.44
N GLN A 53 32.33 -9.39 20.35
CA GLN A 53 33.56 -10.12 20.07
C GLN A 53 33.43 -11.08 18.87
N ILE A 54 32.27 -11.72 18.69
CA ILE A 54 32.04 -12.62 17.56
C ILE A 54 31.97 -11.79 16.27
N ILE A 55 31.29 -10.64 16.28
CA ILE A 55 31.22 -9.74 15.12
C ILE A 55 32.59 -9.20 14.75
N GLU A 56 33.39 -8.79 15.72
CA GLU A 56 34.76 -8.28 15.46
C GLU A 56 35.72 -9.33 14.89
N LYS A 57 35.50 -10.61 15.25
CA LYS A 57 36.28 -11.74 14.70
C LYS A 57 35.78 -12.21 13.33
N ASP A 58 34.61 -11.79 12.91
CA ASP A 58 34.07 -12.12 11.57
C ASP A 58 34.96 -11.44 10.51
N PRO A 59 35.43 -12.18 9.48
CA PRO A 59 36.38 -11.65 8.51
C PRO A 59 35.83 -10.50 7.65
N VAL A 60 34.51 -10.40 7.53
CA VAL A 60 33.83 -9.34 6.77
C VAL A 60 33.37 -8.23 7.71
N LEU A 61 32.55 -8.57 8.71
CA LEU A 61 31.96 -7.60 9.63
C LEU A 61 33.01 -6.89 10.47
N GLY A 62 34.02 -7.62 10.97
CA GLY A 62 35.05 -7.07 11.85
C GLY A 62 35.99 -6.06 11.19
N ARG A 63 35.97 -5.94 9.84
CA ARG A 63 36.68 -4.86 9.13
C ARG A 63 35.92 -3.54 9.18
N SER A 64 34.60 -3.61 9.27
CA SER A 64 33.69 -2.47 9.13
C SER A 64 32.99 -2.10 10.43
N ILE A 65 33.06 -2.96 11.46
CA ILE A 65 32.43 -2.75 12.75
C ILE A 65 33.47 -2.90 13.85
N LYS A 66 33.55 -1.90 14.73
CA LYS A 66 34.41 -1.90 15.91
C LYS A 66 33.62 -1.52 17.15
N PHE A 67 33.84 -2.24 18.23
CA PHE A 67 33.21 -1.98 19.52
C PHE A 67 34.23 -1.31 20.45
N ILE A 68 33.95 -0.08 20.84
CA ILE A 68 34.89 0.76 21.60
C ILE A 68 34.66 0.52 23.09
N PRO A 69 35.68 0.05 23.84
CA PRO A 69 35.59 -0.16 25.28
C PRO A 69 35.57 1.17 26.03
N GLY A 70 34.86 1.22 27.14
CA GLY A 70 34.90 2.33 28.08
C GLY A 70 36.23 2.38 28.88
N ASN A 71 36.39 3.43 29.67
CA ASN A 71 37.63 3.77 30.38
C ASN A 71 38.21 2.63 31.28
N LEU A 72 37.39 1.70 31.75
CA LEU A 72 37.81 0.57 32.57
C LEU A 72 37.92 -0.75 31.78
N GLY A 73 37.68 -0.71 30.47
CA GLY A 73 37.76 -1.89 29.59
C GLY A 73 36.69 -2.98 29.84
N MET A 74 35.82 -2.78 30.83
CA MET A 74 34.79 -3.75 31.16
C MET A 74 33.48 -3.60 30.44
N ASP A 75 33.26 -2.46 29.78
CA ASP A 75 32.06 -2.10 29.04
C ASP A 75 32.39 -1.69 27.64
N ILE A 76 31.44 -1.90 26.72
CA ILE A 76 31.42 -1.29 25.37
C ILE A 76 30.54 -0.06 25.46
N VAL A 77 31.07 1.11 25.14
CA VAL A 77 30.37 2.39 25.24
C VAL A 77 29.91 2.93 23.89
N GLN A 78 30.58 2.53 22.82
CA GLN A 78 30.27 3.03 21.47
C GLN A 78 30.52 1.94 20.43
N VAL A 79 29.81 2.04 19.31
CA VAL A 79 30.03 1.19 18.13
C VAL A 79 30.45 2.07 16.98
N HIS A 80 31.55 1.75 16.32
CA HIS A 80 31.94 2.34 15.05
C HIS A 80 31.50 1.39 13.93
N CYS A 81 30.62 1.84 13.05
CA CYS A 81 30.06 1.00 12.01
C CYS A 81 30.10 1.73 10.66
N ALA A 82 30.80 1.15 9.70
CA ALA A 82 30.79 1.68 8.33
C ALA A 82 29.40 1.55 7.71
N VAL A 83 28.95 2.60 7.04
CA VAL A 83 27.62 2.64 6.39
C VAL A 83 27.55 1.61 5.26
N GLU A 84 28.66 1.38 4.58
CA GLU A 84 28.79 0.48 3.45
C GLU A 84 28.58 -1.00 3.80
N ILE A 85 28.64 -1.37 5.10
CA ILE A 85 28.41 -2.75 5.55
C ILE A 85 26.91 -3.14 5.58
N MET A 86 26.01 -2.18 5.41
CA MET A 86 24.58 -2.39 5.53
C MET A 86 24.04 -3.55 4.68
N PRO A 87 24.40 -3.69 3.38
CA PRO A 87 23.92 -4.82 2.57
C PRO A 87 24.33 -6.18 3.16
N GLU A 88 25.54 -6.29 3.68
CA GLU A 88 26.01 -7.52 4.33
C GLU A 88 25.26 -7.80 5.65
N LEU A 89 25.01 -6.77 6.47
CA LEU A 89 24.21 -6.93 7.69
C LEU A 89 22.81 -7.44 7.36
N CYS A 90 22.17 -6.87 6.33
CA CYS A 90 20.84 -7.31 5.89
C CYS A 90 20.85 -8.75 5.37
N SER A 91 21.85 -9.12 4.58
CA SER A 91 22.04 -10.48 4.06
C SER A 91 22.19 -11.51 5.19
N ARG A 92 22.92 -11.19 6.27
CA ARG A 92 23.14 -12.09 7.42
C ARG A 92 21.87 -12.47 8.18
N ILE A 93 20.85 -11.63 8.14
CA ILE A 93 19.56 -11.89 8.80
C ILE A 93 18.41 -12.11 7.80
N GLY A 94 18.72 -12.23 6.51
CA GLY A 94 17.75 -12.57 5.48
C GLY A 94 16.72 -11.49 5.20
N ILE A 95 17.07 -10.21 5.36
CA ILE A 95 16.20 -9.09 5.02
C ILE A 95 16.74 -8.30 3.83
N GLU A 96 15.85 -7.65 3.11
CA GLU A 96 16.21 -6.74 2.02
C GLU A 96 16.87 -5.47 2.56
N ASP A 97 17.94 -5.01 1.91
CA ASP A 97 18.56 -3.72 2.21
C ASP A 97 17.54 -2.58 2.03
N PRO A 98 17.34 -1.72 3.05
CA PRO A 98 16.40 -0.59 2.97
C PRO A 98 16.61 0.34 1.78
N ARG A 99 17.84 0.52 1.30
CA ARG A 99 18.13 1.31 0.11
C ARG A 99 17.72 0.59 -1.18
N ALA A 100 18.00 -0.71 -1.28
CA ALA A 100 17.56 -1.52 -2.42
C ALA A 100 16.04 -1.57 -2.49
N ARG A 101 15.35 -1.76 -1.35
CA ARG A 101 13.90 -1.70 -1.24
C ARG A 101 13.34 -0.34 -1.66
N GLN A 102 13.96 0.75 -1.23
CA GLN A 102 13.57 2.11 -1.62
C GLN A 102 13.62 2.29 -3.14
N LEU A 103 14.70 1.83 -3.78
CA LEU A 103 14.85 1.89 -5.25
C LEU A 103 13.79 1.06 -5.96
N ARG A 104 13.50 -0.13 -5.46
CA ARG A 104 12.42 -0.98 -5.98
C ARG A 104 11.06 -0.29 -5.90
N TYR A 105 10.76 0.38 -4.78
CA TYR A 105 9.51 1.14 -4.64
C TYR A 105 9.42 2.31 -5.62
N ILE A 106 10.53 3.06 -5.82
CA ILE A 106 10.59 4.14 -6.81
C ILE A 106 10.28 3.59 -8.20
N GLN A 107 10.94 2.51 -8.62
CA GLN A 107 10.70 1.89 -9.92
C GLN A 107 9.24 1.42 -10.10
N THR A 108 8.67 0.80 -9.08
CA THR A 108 7.28 0.38 -9.10
C THR A 108 6.32 1.58 -9.20
N MET A 109 6.61 2.66 -8.48
CA MET A 109 5.79 3.87 -8.52
C MET A 109 5.89 4.60 -9.86
N GLU A 110 7.07 4.62 -10.48
CA GLU A 110 7.27 5.15 -11.84
C GLU A 110 6.43 4.37 -12.87
N GLN A 111 6.38 3.04 -12.74
CA GLN A 111 5.54 2.20 -13.60
C GLN A 111 4.04 2.52 -13.44
N TRP A 112 3.57 2.72 -12.22
CA TRP A 112 2.18 3.11 -11.98
C TRP A 112 1.87 4.51 -12.49
N LYS A 113 2.80 5.45 -12.34
CA LYS A 113 2.68 6.80 -12.92
C LYS A 113 2.59 6.74 -14.45
N GLU A 114 3.42 5.91 -15.09
CA GLU A 114 3.39 5.74 -16.55
C GLU A 114 2.06 5.17 -17.03
N LYS A 115 1.53 4.14 -16.34
CA LYS A 115 0.21 3.57 -16.63
C LYS A 115 -0.92 4.58 -16.47
N ALA A 116 -0.88 5.40 -15.43
CA ALA A 116 -1.88 6.44 -15.19
C ALA A 116 -1.92 7.51 -16.29
N GLY A 117 -0.82 7.69 -17.04
CA GLY A 117 -0.75 8.60 -18.16
C GLY A 117 -1.02 10.06 -17.77
N ARG A 118 -1.94 10.74 -18.48
CA ARG A 118 -2.30 12.14 -18.23
C ARG A 118 -3.58 12.27 -17.40
N THR A 119 -3.73 11.47 -16.37
CA THR A 119 -4.87 11.55 -15.47
C THR A 119 -4.52 12.35 -14.20
N TRP A 120 -5.51 12.63 -13.38
CA TRP A 120 -5.32 13.29 -12.09
C TRP A 120 -4.45 12.46 -11.11
N LEU A 121 -4.40 11.12 -11.27
CA LEU A 121 -3.54 10.24 -10.48
C LEU A 121 -2.05 10.52 -10.68
N THR A 122 -1.65 11.16 -11.77
CA THR A 122 -0.24 11.53 -11.99
C THR A 122 0.30 12.38 -10.83
N ALA A 123 -0.49 13.35 -10.35
CA ALA A 123 -0.09 14.21 -9.23
C ALA A 123 0.10 13.40 -7.94
N TYR A 124 -0.78 12.43 -7.68
CA TYR A 124 -0.63 11.51 -6.53
C TYR A 124 0.68 10.71 -6.61
N TYR A 125 0.98 10.12 -7.76
CA TYR A 125 2.21 9.35 -7.94
C TYR A 125 3.46 10.23 -7.89
N GLU A 126 3.40 11.46 -8.35
CA GLU A 126 4.50 12.43 -8.25
C GLU A 126 4.81 12.78 -6.80
N ASP A 127 3.81 13.00 -5.97
CA ASP A 127 3.98 13.26 -4.54
C ASP A 127 4.59 12.05 -3.80
N GLU A 128 4.13 10.83 -4.10
CA GLU A 128 4.70 9.63 -3.51
C GLU A 128 6.16 9.40 -3.97
N LEU A 129 6.47 9.64 -5.26
CA LEU A 129 7.83 9.58 -5.80
C LEU A 129 8.74 10.63 -5.14
N ASP A 130 8.25 11.85 -4.94
CA ASP A 130 9.02 12.90 -4.27
C ASP A 130 9.34 12.53 -2.81
N ARG A 131 8.39 11.95 -2.08
CA ARG A 131 8.62 11.41 -0.72
C ARG A 131 9.67 10.30 -0.74
N LEU A 132 9.56 9.34 -1.66
CA LEU A 132 10.51 8.25 -1.82
C LEU A 132 11.91 8.76 -2.17
N ASN A 133 12.03 9.71 -3.09
CA ASN A 133 13.30 10.33 -3.49
C ASN A 133 13.96 11.12 -2.34
N ARG A 134 13.19 11.57 -1.36
CA ARG A 134 13.69 12.14 -0.10
C ARG A 134 14.10 11.09 0.94
N GLY A 135 14.03 9.81 0.62
CA GLY A 135 14.35 8.70 1.53
C GLY A 135 13.21 8.36 2.50
N LYS A 136 12.07 9.04 2.40
CA LYS A 136 10.92 8.82 3.26
C LYS A 136 10.13 7.62 2.76
N CYS A 137 9.92 6.64 3.63
CA CYS A 137 9.11 5.47 3.35
C CYS A 137 8.19 5.22 4.55
N SER A 138 6.89 5.49 4.39
CA SER A 138 5.92 5.24 5.43
C SER A 138 5.72 3.74 5.65
N GLU A 139 5.30 3.35 6.85
CA GLU A 139 4.92 1.95 7.13
C GLU A 139 3.74 1.51 6.26
N GLN A 140 2.80 2.42 6.00
CA GLN A 140 1.67 2.17 5.12
C GLN A 140 2.11 1.90 3.68
N LEU A 141 3.09 2.63 3.15
CA LEU A 141 3.65 2.39 1.82
C LEU A 141 4.35 1.03 1.75
N ARG A 142 5.14 0.69 2.78
CA ARG A 142 5.78 -0.64 2.87
C ARG A 142 4.75 -1.76 2.84
N LYS A 143 3.73 -1.66 3.69
CA LYS A 143 2.64 -2.63 3.71
C LYS A 143 1.97 -2.76 2.34
N GLN A 144 1.70 -1.64 1.68
CA GLN A 144 1.10 -1.60 0.35
C GLN A 144 1.95 -2.30 -0.70
N MET A 145 3.26 -2.07 -0.68
CA MET A 145 4.19 -2.62 -1.68
C MET A 145 4.57 -4.07 -1.41
N ASP A 146 4.82 -4.42 -0.15
CA ASP A 146 5.35 -5.74 0.22
C ASP A 146 4.23 -6.73 0.56
N ASP A 147 3.27 -6.35 1.41
CA ASP A 147 2.26 -7.28 1.91
C ASP A 147 1.03 -7.36 0.98
N GLU A 148 0.62 -6.22 0.43
CA GLU A 148 -0.59 -6.11 -0.39
C GLU A 148 -0.31 -6.18 -1.90
N GLN A 149 0.96 -6.35 -2.31
CA GLN A 149 1.40 -6.50 -3.71
C GLN A 149 0.87 -5.41 -4.66
N GLY A 150 0.77 -4.19 -4.17
CA GLY A 150 0.27 -3.06 -4.94
C GLY A 150 -1.25 -3.05 -5.17
N ALA A 151 -2.02 -3.80 -4.38
CA ALA A 151 -3.48 -3.94 -4.57
C ALA A 151 -4.25 -2.60 -4.57
N LEU A 152 -3.78 -1.59 -3.83
CA LEU A 152 -4.34 -0.24 -3.90
C LEU A 152 -4.16 0.37 -5.30
N TYR A 153 -2.97 0.22 -5.88
CA TYR A 153 -2.66 0.78 -7.20
C TYR A 153 -3.42 0.06 -8.30
N LEU A 154 -3.69 -1.24 -8.14
CA LEU A 154 -4.60 -1.98 -9.03
C LEU A 154 -6.02 -1.41 -8.98
N CYS A 155 -6.52 -1.05 -7.78
CA CYS A 155 -7.83 -0.40 -7.68
C CYS A 155 -7.86 0.97 -8.37
N LEU A 156 -6.79 1.77 -8.20
CA LEU A 156 -6.69 3.09 -8.82
C LEU A 156 -6.56 2.99 -10.35
N ASP A 157 -5.75 2.06 -10.84
CA ASP A 157 -5.56 1.79 -12.26
C ASP A 157 -6.86 1.35 -12.94
N GLU A 158 -7.53 0.36 -12.35
CA GLU A 158 -8.83 -0.10 -12.86
C GLU A 158 -9.88 1.01 -12.87
N MET A 159 -9.92 1.84 -11.82
CA MET A 159 -10.89 2.92 -11.69
C MET A 159 -10.77 3.97 -12.80
N ILE A 160 -9.55 4.38 -13.17
CA ILE A 160 -9.35 5.39 -14.21
C ILE A 160 -9.55 4.85 -15.63
N HIS A 161 -9.60 3.52 -15.80
CA HIS A 161 -9.83 2.86 -17.08
C HIS A 161 -11.24 2.26 -17.21
N LEU A 162 -12.16 2.59 -16.29
CA LEU A 162 -13.55 2.17 -16.43
C LEU A 162 -14.19 2.82 -17.65
N GLU A 163 -14.62 2.01 -18.60
CA GLU A 163 -15.38 2.46 -19.77
C GLU A 163 -16.86 2.65 -19.42
N GLU A 164 -17.38 1.85 -18.48
CA GLU A 164 -18.76 1.89 -18.02
C GLU A 164 -18.81 1.84 -16.50
N PRO A 165 -19.78 2.51 -15.85
CA PRO A 165 -19.95 2.42 -14.41
C PRO A 165 -20.20 0.98 -13.93
N LEU A 166 -19.57 0.60 -12.82
CA LEU A 166 -19.69 -0.72 -12.20
C LEU A 166 -20.17 -0.61 -10.76
N GLU A 167 -20.97 -1.58 -10.34
CA GLU A 167 -21.28 -1.75 -8.91
C GLU A 167 -20.02 -2.14 -8.12
N LYS A 168 -19.87 -1.63 -6.91
CA LYS A 168 -18.73 -1.94 -6.02
C LYS A 168 -18.38 -3.42 -5.91
N PRO A 169 -19.34 -4.36 -5.77
CA PRO A 169 -19.01 -5.78 -5.73
C PRO A 169 -18.41 -6.30 -7.03
N ILE A 170 -18.89 -5.82 -8.17
CA ILE A 170 -18.43 -6.20 -9.51
C ILE A 170 -17.04 -5.62 -9.75
N PHE A 171 -16.85 -4.31 -9.48
CA PHE A 171 -15.55 -3.66 -9.51
C PHE A 171 -14.52 -4.41 -8.65
N SER A 172 -14.88 -4.71 -7.40
CA SER A 172 -14.02 -5.46 -6.49
C SER A 172 -13.66 -6.84 -7.03
N ALA A 173 -14.63 -7.58 -7.57
CA ALA A 173 -14.37 -8.89 -8.16
C ALA A 173 -13.43 -8.78 -9.37
N ARG A 174 -13.60 -7.78 -10.23
CA ARG A 174 -12.78 -7.55 -11.42
C ARG A 174 -11.33 -7.24 -11.06
N VAL A 175 -11.08 -6.35 -10.09
CA VAL A 175 -9.72 -6.02 -9.61
C VAL A 175 -9.04 -7.24 -8.97
N PHE A 176 -9.78 -8.05 -8.20
CA PHE A 176 -9.23 -9.14 -7.40
C PHE A 176 -9.47 -10.53 -7.98
N GLN A 177 -9.95 -10.65 -9.24
CA GLN A 177 -10.01 -11.91 -9.97
C GLN A 177 -8.59 -12.43 -10.22
N GLY A 178 -8.22 -13.53 -9.58
CA GLY A 178 -6.90 -14.14 -9.71
C GLY A 178 -5.88 -13.69 -8.66
N ALA A 179 -6.22 -12.80 -7.74
CA ALA A 179 -5.39 -12.52 -6.58
C ALA A 179 -5.32 -13.76 -5.69
N THR A 180 -4.15 -14.38 -5.66
CA THR A 180 -3.86 -15.59 -4.89
C THR A 180 -4.26 -15.44 -3.42
N GLU A 181 -4.80 -16.48 -2.91
CA GLU A 181 -5.26 -17.00 -1.61
C GLU A 181 -4.79 -16.36 -0.28
N HIS A 182 -4.15 -15.20 -0.25
CA HIS A 182 -3.58 -14.67 1.01
C HIS A 182 -4.64 -14.20 2.03
N ASP A 183 -5.88 -14.04 1.62
CA ASP A 183 -6.96 -13.75 2.58
C ASP A 183 -8.25 -14.50 2.24
N ARG A 184 -8.29 -15.79 2.56
CA ARG A 184 -9.49 -16.66 2.43
C ARG A 184 -10.69 -16.16 3.23
N ARG A 185 -10.53 -15.13 4.08
CA ARG A 185 -11.61 -14.59 4.93
C ARG A 185 -12.48 -13.56 4.23
N ILE A 186 -11.98 -12.95 3.15
CA ILE A 186 -12.70 -11.91 2.43
C ILE A 186 -12.87 -12.31 0.97
N THR A 187 -14.11 -12.47 0.53
CA THR A 187 -14.42 -12.76 -0.87
C THR A 187 -13.95 -11.61 -1.78
N PRO A 188 -13.48 -11.89 -3.03
CA PRO A 188 -13.05 -10.85 -3.96
C PRO A 188 -14.03 -9.70 -4.10
N SER A 189 -15.34 -9.98 -4.19
CA SER A 189 -16.41 -8.97 -4.31
C SER A 189 -16.56 -8.01 -3.12
N LYS A 190 -16.01 -8.35 -1.96
CA LYS A 190 -16.08 -7.52 -0.73
C LYS A 190 -14.74 -6.88 -0.37
N ARG A 191 -13.65 -7.24 -1.06
CA ARG A 191 -12.29 -6.85 -0.69
C ARG A 191 -12.04 -5.36 -0.85
N PHE A 192 -12.47 -4.77 -1.97
CA PHE A 192 -12.37 -3.33 -2.19
C PHE A 192 -13.00 -2.54 -1.04
N ARG A 193 -14.31 -2.79 -0.77
CA ARG A 193 -15.06 -2.07 0.28
C ARG A 193 -14.40 -2.19 1.66
N LYS A 194 -13.89 -3.37 2.01
CA LYS A 194 -13.36 -3.63 3.36
C LYS A 194 -11.92 -3.12 3.57
N GLN A 195 -11.11 -3.11 2.53
CA GLN A 195 -9.67 -2.87 2.69
C GLN A 195 -9.18 -1.60 2.00
N TYR A 196 -9.79 -1.20 0.86
CA TYR A 196 -9.22 -0.17 -0.01
C TYR A 196 -10.12 1.06 -0.18
N GLN A 197 -11.44 0.94 -0.07
CA GLN A 197 -12.39 2.03 -0.33
C GLN A 197 -11.98 3.34 0.36
N LYS A 198 -11.77 3.31 1.67
CA LYS A 198 -11.40 4.51 2.44
C LYS A 198 -10.11 5.16 1.95
N ARG A 199 -9.13 4.36 1.53
CA ARG A 199 -7.84 4.85 1.01
C ARG A 199 -7.99 5.45 -0.38
N VAL A 200 -8.77 4.82 -1.25
CA VAL A 200 -9.10 5.34 -2.58
C VAL A 200 -9.85 6.66 -2.45
N CYS A 201 -10.88 6.73 -1.60
CA CYS A 201 -11.61 7.98 -1.34
C CYS A 201 -10.71 9.09 -0.78
N GLY A 202 -9.73 8.75 0.08
CA GLY A 202 -8.72 9.72 0.54
C GLY A 202 -7.88 10.29 -0.60
N ILE A 203 -7.46 9.43 -1.54
CA ILE A 203 -6.69 9.87 -2.71
C ILE A 203 -7.57 10.71 -3.67
N ILE A 204 -8.83 10.32 -3.90
CA ILE A 204 -9.79 11.12 -4.67
C ILE A 204 -9.94 12.50 -4.05
N LYS A 205 -10.14 12.57 -2.74
CA LYS A 205 -10.30 13.82 -2.01
C LYS A 205 -9.11 14.76 -2.19
N ASP A 206 -7.90 14.23 -2.15
CA ASP A 206 -6.68 15.04 -2.15
C ASP A 206 -6.23 15.44 -3.58
N TYR A 207 -6.58 14.66 -4.62
CA TYR A 207 -6.00 14.83 -5.94
C TYR A 207 -7.01 14.92 -7.10
N SER A 208 -8.25 14.44 -6.94
CA SER A 208 -9.22 14.49 -8.03
C SER A 208 -9.85 15.87 -8.20
N PRO A 209 -9.88 16.42 -9.43
CA PRO A 209 -10.59 17.67 -9.72
C PRO A 209 -12.12 17.54 -9.62
N GLU A 210 -12.63 16.32 -9.57
CA GLU A 210 -14.07 16.04 -9.47
C GLU A 210 -14.57 16.02 -8.02
N TYR A 211 -13.65 16.08 -7.06
CA TYR A 211 -14.03 16.17 -5.65
C TYR A 211 -14.63 17.55 -5.32
N ILE A 212 -15.79 17.53 -4.70
CA ILE A 212 -16.47 18.70 -4.13
C ILE A 212 -16.54 18.52 -2.61
N GLU A 213 -16.36 19.59 -1.86
CA GLU A 213 -16.44 19.58 -0.40
C GLU A 213 -17.77 18.95 0.07
N ASP A 214 -17.70 18.17 1.15
CA ASP A 214 -18.82 17.42 1.76
C ASP A 214 -19.36 16.21 0.96
N MET A 215 -18.72 15.82 -0.11
CA MET A 215 -19.05 14.54 -0.75
C MET A 215 -18.85 13.35 0.21
N SER A 216 -19.84 12.47 0.26
CA SER A 216 -19.71 11.16 0.88
C SER A 216 -18.75 10.25 0.11
N GLU A 217 -18.24 9.19 0.75
CA GLU A 217 -17.40 8.19 0.06
C GLU A 217 -18.11 7.59 -1.16
N ASP A 218 -19.44 7.40 -1.09
CA ASP A 218 -20.25 6.83 -2.16
C ASP A 218 -20.39 7.79 -3.34
N GLU A 219 -20.54 9.08 -3.08
CA GLU A 219 -20.56 10.12 -4.12
C GLU A 219 -19.19 10.26 -4.79
N MET A 220 -18.09 10.31 -4.00
CA MET A 220 -16.73 10.32 -4.56
C MET A 220 -16.46 9.15 -5.48
N LEU A 221 -16.89 7.95 -5.13
CA LEU A 221 -16.72 6.77 -5.97
C LEU A 221 -17.60 6.80 -7.20
N ALA A 222 -18.83 7.33 -7.09
CA ALA A 222 -19.76 7.44 -8.20
C ALA A 222 -19.27 8.39 -9.29
N THR A 223 -18.59 9.51 -8.95
CA THR A 223 -17.96 10.40 -9.94
C THR A 223 -16.88 9.69 -10.77
N HIS A 224 -16.30 8.60 -10.23
CA HIS A 224 -15.32 7.75 -10.91
C HIS A 224 -15.91 6.44 -11.43
N GLY A 225 -17.23 6.34 -11.57
CA GLY A 225 -17.89 5.18 -12.16
C GLY A 225 -18.05 3.97 -11.21
N ILE A 226 -17.78 4.09 -9.90
CA ILE A 226 -17.96 3.00 -8.94
C ILE A 226 -19.23 3.24 -8.11
N LEU A 227 -20.28 2.48 -8.40
CA LEU A 227 -21.60 2.67 -7.84
C LEU A 227 -21.85 1.83 -6.58
N SER A 228 -22.53 2.42 -5.59
CA SER A 228 -22.86 1.77 -4.31
C SER A 228 -24.15 0.98 -4.34
N TYR A 229 -24.99 1.26 -5.30
CA TYR A 229 -26.31 0.68 -5.45
C TYR A 229 -26.42 -0.04 -6.80
N SER A 230 -27.34 -0.99 -6.85
CA SER A 230 -27.67 -1.67 -8.09
C SER A 230 -28.21 -0.65 -9.12
N GLN A 231 -27.75 -0.77 -10.35
CA GLN A 231 -28.30 -0.03 -11.49
C GLN A 231 -29.68 -0.60 -11.87
N THR A 232 -30.51 -0.89 -10.90
CA THR A 232 -31.84 -1.43 -11.10
C THR A 232 -32.86 -0.63 -10.31
N LEU A 233 -33.99 -0.34 -10.93
CA LEU A 233 -35.17 0.22 -10.29
C LEU A 233 -36.17 -0.89 -10.03
N GLU A 234 -36.53 -1.09 -8.77
CA GLU A 234 -37.65 -1.97 -8.42
C GLU A 234 -38.96 -1.19 -8.54
N TRP A 235 -39.84 -1.70 -9.34
CA TRP A 235 -41.14 -1.08 -9.61
C TRP A 235 -42.28 -1.94 -9.08
N LYS A 236 -43.18 -1.34 -8.31
CA LYS A 236 -44.40 -1.98 -7.82
C LYS A 236 -45.63 -1.30 -8.40
N GLY A 237 -46.51 -2.10 -8.95
CA GLY A 237 -47.72 -1.63 -9.59
C GLY A 237 -47.66 -1.67 -11.12
N ARG A 238 -48.80 -1.36 -11.75
CA ARG A 238 -48.89 -1.34 -13.23
C ARG A 238 -48.31 -0.05 -13.77
N VAL A 239 -47.33 -0.18 -14.66
CA VAL A 239 -46.77 0.92 -15.41
C VAL A 239 -46.58 0.46 -16.85
N ILE A 240 -46.82 1.33 -17.77
CA ILE A 240 -46.55 1.10 -19.22
C ILE A 240 -45.46 2.05 -19.63
N CYS A 241 -44.28 1.53 -19.98
CA CYS A 241 -43.16 2.28 -20.47
C CYS A 241 -43.02 2.02 -21.97
N THR A 242 -42.89 3.07 -22.78
CA THR A 242 -42.50 2.96 -24.17
C THR A 242 -41.04 3.35 -24.29
N LEU A 243 -40.25 2.49 -24.94
CA LEU A 243 -38.83 2.73 -25.20
C LEU A 243 -38.67 3.52 -26.54
N ASP A 244 -37.52 4.12 -26.70
CA ASP A 244 -37.13 4.90 -27.89
C ASP A 244 -37.13 4.08 -29.22
N ASP A 245 -36.98 2.75 -29.10
CA ASP A 245 -37.10 1.80 -30.21
C ASP A 245 -38.56 1.35 -30.49
N GLY A 246 -39.54 1.88 -29.77
CA GLY A 246 -40.94 1.56 -29.87
C GLY A 246 -41.41 0.32 -29.08
N HIS A 247 -40.48 -0.37 -28.38
CA HIS A 247 -40.87 -1.47 -27.50
C HIS A 247 -41.67 -0.97 -26.30
N VAL A 248 -42.69 -1.74 -25.90
CA VAL A 248 -43.57 -1.42 -24.79
C VAL A 248 -43.36 -2.43 -23.65
N ILE A 249 -43.04 -1.94 -22.48
CA ILE A 249 -42.94 -2.72 -21.25
C ILE A 249 -44.19 -2.44 -20.42
N ASP A 250 -45.07 -3.45 -20.27
CA ASP A 250 -46.25 -3.38 -19.40
C ASP A 250 -46.03 -4.26 -18.15
N THR A 251 -45.90 -3.62 -17.00
CA THR A 251 -45.67 -4.32 -15.73
C THR A 251 -46.96 -4.85 -15.08
N GLY A 252 -48.11 -4.68 -15.72
CA GLY A 252 -49.42 -5.06 -15.15
C GLY A 252 -49.60 -6.56 -14.91
N SER A 253 -48.85 -7.41 -15.57
CA SER A 253 -48.81 -8.87 -15.36
C SER A 253 -47.89 -9.33 -14.23
N GLN A 254 -47.12 -8.42 -13.64
CA GLN A 254 -46.09 -8.75 -12.63
C GLN A 254 -46.67 -8.58 -11.21
N VAL A 255 -47.09 -9.68 -10.60
CA VAL A 255 -47.73 -9.69 -9.26
C VAL A 255 -46.79 -9.21 -8.15
N TYR A 256 -45.46 -9.47 -8.26
CA TYR A 256 -44.49 -9.21 -7.22
C TYR A 256 -43.62 -7.98 -7.45
N GLY A 257 -43.86 -7.25 -8.54
CA GLY A 257 -43.05 -6.12 -8.97
C GLY A 257 -42.10 -6.47 -10.14
N THR A 258 -41.53 -5.45 -10.75
CA THR A 258 -40.62 -5.57 -11.88
C THR A 258 -39.32 -4.86 -11.53
N VAL A 259 -38.20 -5.44 -11.89
CA VAL A 259 -36.88 -4.83 -11.77
C VAL A 259 -36.44 -4.38 -13.18
N LEU A 260 -36.24 -3.08 -13.36
CA LEU A 260 -35.71 -2.52 -14.58
C LEU A 260 -34.24 -2.13 -14.38
N ASN A 261 -33.43 -2.45 -15.37
CA ASN A 261 -32.02 -2.02 -15.40
C ASN A 261 -31.95 -0.52 -15.71
N ALA A 262 -30.99 0.20 -15.15
CA ALA A 262 -30.75 1.62 -15.41
C ALA A 262 -30.58 1.90 -16.92
N LYS A 263 -29.90 1.04 -17.68
CA LYS A 263 -29.79 1.16 -19.14
C LYS A 263 -31.16 1.11 -19.84
N THR A 264 -32.06 0.26 -19.36
CA THR A 264 -33.44 0.25 -19.88
C THR A 264 -34.18 1.55 -19.55
N LEU A 265 -33.91 2.14 -18.38
CA LEU A 265 -34.52 3.41 -17.96
C LEU A 265 -34.06 4.59 -18.81
N GLU A 266 -32.79 4.59 -19.28
CA GLU A 266 -32.23 5.61 -20.16
C GLU A 266 -32.93 5.63 -21.55
N HIS A 267 -33.48 4.49 -21.94
CA HIS A 267 -34.21 4.34 -23.22
C HIS A 267 -35.74 4.52 -23.09
N ILE A 268 -36.24 4.94 -21.93
CA ILE A 268 -37.68 5.21 -21.77
C ILE A 268 -38.04 6.55 -22.33
N GLU A 269 -38.82 6.55 -23.42
CA GLU A 269 -39.37 7.75 -24.06
C GLU A 269 -40.60 8.28 -23.33
N SER A 270 -41.49 7.38 -22.89
CA SER A 270 -42.70 7.77 -22.17
C SER A 270 -43.14 6.76 -21.11
N VAL A 271 -43.80 7.27 -20.07
CA VAL A 271 -44.37 6.45 -18.95
C VAL A 271 -45.84 6.81 -18.82
N LYS A 272 -46.69 5.79 -18.87
CA LYS A 272 -48.12 5.92 -18.55
C LYS A 272 -48.43 5.21 -17.23
N LEU A 273 -48.99 5.94 -16.29
CA LEU A 273 -49.58 5.38 -15.07
C LEU A 273 -51.06 5.02 -15.37
N PRO A 274 -51.59 3.98 -14.78
CA PRO A 274 -52.97 3.56 -14.96
C PRO A 274 -53.95 4.59 -14.45
#